data_2890f09550c3dc3471b4d889ec5f6b5f
#
_entry.id   2890f09550c3dc3471b4d889ec5f6b5f
#
_cell.length_a   1.000
_cell.length_b   1.000
_cell.length_c   1.000
_cell.angle_alpha   90.00
_cell.angle_beta   90.00
_cell.angle_gamma   90.00
#
_symmetry.space_group_name_H-M   'P 1'
#
loop_
_entity.id
_entity.type
_entity.pdbx_description
1 polymer ?
#
loop_
_entity_poly.entity_id
_entity_poly.type
_entity_poly.pdbx_seq_one_letter_code
_entity_poly.pdbx_strand_id
1 'polypeptide(L)' 'MGLNYGCDRVRFPAAVRAGSRIRGRGEIVSAEAVAGGVQIKIRVTVEVEGGEKPGCVADTLSRWLFQ' A
#
# COMPACT_ATOMS: atom_id res chain seq x y z
N MET A 1 0.75 14.19 13.39
CA MET A 1 1.99 13.51 12.95
C MET A 1 1.63 12.22 12.23
N GLY A 2 2.17 12.04 11.05
CA GLY A 2 1.98 10.81 10.28
C GLY A 2 3.15 9.85 10.45
N LEU A 3 2.85 8.58 10.65
CA LEU A 3 3.85 7.53 10.81
C LEU A 3 3.59 6.39 9.82
N ASN A 4 4.65 5.93 9.17
CA ASN A 4 4.62 4.65 8.47
C ASN A 4 4.73 3.57 9.54
N TYR A 5 3.64 2.86 9.79
CA TYR A 5 3.57 1.92 10.88
C TYR A 5 4.00 0.51 10.50
N GLY A 6 3.67 0.08 9.29
CA GLY A 6 4.05 -1.24 8.82
C GLY A 6 3.23 -1.72 7.63
N CYS A 7 3.28 -3.00 7.39
CA CYS A 7 2.53 -3.69 6.34
C CYS A 7 1.91 -4.96 6.91
N ASP A 8 0.65 -5.25 6.52
CA ASP A 8 0.01 -6.51 6.88
C ASP A 8 0.32 -7.60 5.86
N ARG A 9 0.24 -7.26 4.59
CA ARG A 9 0.43 -8.21 3.50
C ARG A 9 1.23 -7.56 2.40
N VAL A 10 2.21 -8.28 1.90
CA VAL A 10 2.97 -7.87 0.72
C VAL A 10 3.07 -9.07 -0.19
N ARG A 11 2.67 -8.91 -1.46
CA ARG A 11 2.74 -9.97 -2.47
C ARG A 11 3.34 -9.44 -3.74
N PHE A 12 4.02 -10.31 -4.46
CA PHE A 12 4.62 -10.02 -5.76
C PHE A 12 4.05 -11.01 -6.79
N PRO A 13 2.81 -10.78 -7.27
CA PRO A 13 2.15 -11.74 -8.17
C PRO A 13 2.87 -11.95 -9.50
N ALA A 14 3.57 -10.95 -9.99
CA ALA A 14 4.31 -11.04 -11.25
C ALA A 14 5.68 -10.40 -11.11
N ALA A 15 6.64 -10.91 -11.85
CA ALA A 15 7.97 -10.30 -11.95
C ALA A 15 7.89 -8.99 -12.74
N VAL A 16 8.67 -8.00 -12.31
CA VAL A 16 8.80 -6.73 -13.02
C VAL A 16 10.18 -6.69 -13.65
N ARG A 17 10.23 -6.64 -14.99
CA ARG A 17 11.49 -6.57 -15.71
C ARG A 17 12.05 -5.17 -15.67
N ALA A 18 13.38 -5.07 -15.69
CA ALA A 18 14.05 -3.79 -15.81
C ALA A 18 13.57 -3.05 -17.07
N GLY A 19 13.33 -1.76 -16.94
CA GLY A 19 12.83 -0.94 -18.05
C GLY A 19 11.31 -0.95 -18.21
N SER A 20 10.58 -1.73 -17.40
CA SER A 20 9.12 -1.75 -17.42
C SER A 20 8.56 -0.41 -16.97
N ARG A 21 7.42 -0.04 -17.55
CA ARG A 21 6.64 1.11 -17.06
C ARG A 21 5.64 0.60 -16.03
N ILE A 22 5.61 1.26 -14.89
CA ILE A 22 4.73 0.91 -13.78
C ILE A 22 3.95 2.12 -13.32
N ARG A 23 2.81 1.86 -12.66
CA ARG A 23 2.08 2.90 -11.94
C ARG A 23 1.54 2.33 -10.64
N GLY A 24 1.41 3.19 -9.63
CA GLY A 24 0.83 2.81 -8.36
C GLY A 24 -0.62 3.28 -8.26
N ARG A 25 -1.47 2.45 -7.64
CA ARG A 25 -2.82 2.82 -7.23
C ARG A 25 -2.94 2.56 -5.74
N GLY A 26 -3.63 3.47 -5.05
CA GLY A 26 -3.91 3.31 -3.64
C GLY A 26 -5.42 3.35 -3.38
N GLU A 27 -5.89 2.49 -2.47
CA GLU A 27 -7.26 2.55 -1.99
C GLU A 27 -7.29 2.38 -0.47
N ILE A 28 -8.15 3.13 0.19
CA ILE A 28 -8.32 3.00 1.64
C ILE A 28 -9.17 1.75 1.88
N VAL A 29 -8.58 0.78 2.58
CA VAL A 29 -9.25 -0.47 2.92
C VAL A 29 -10.01 -0.31 4.22
N SER A 30 -9.41 0.35 5.21
CA SER A 30 -10.03 0.56 6.50
C SER A 30 -9.41 1.76 7.20
N ALA A 31 -10.17 2.32 8.13
CA ALA A 31 -9.71 3.36 9.04
C ALA A 31 -10.31 3.07 10.41
N GLU A 32 -9.48 3.10 11.44
CA GLU A 32 -9.93 2.79 12.79
C GLU A 32 -9.27 3.72 13.81
N ALA A 33 -10.01 3.99 14.88
CA ALA A 33 -9.48 4.77 15.99
C ALA A 33 -8.49 3.94 16.78
N VAL A 34 -7.37 4.55 17.12
CA VAL A 34 -6.37 3.98 18.02
C VAL A 34 -6.07 4.97 19.12
N ALA A 35 -5.31 4.57 20.12
CA ALA A 35 -4.94 5.47 21.20
C ALA A 35 -4.18 6.67 20.65
N GLY A 36 -4.75 7.88 20.81
CA GLY A 36 -4.13 9.14 20.39
C GLY A 36 -4.21 9.44 18.91
N GLY A 37 -4.99 8.69 18.13
CA GLY A 37 -5.07 8.98 16.71
C GLY A 37 -5.96 8.04 15.90
N VAL A 38 -5.58 7.86 14.64
CA VAL A 38 -6.28 6.99 13.70
C VAL A 38 -5.27 6.16 12.93
N GLN A 39 -5.63 4.90 12.67
CA GLN A 39 -4.84 4.00 11.83
C GLN A 39 -5.57 3.77 10.53
N ILE A 40 -4.86 3.93 9.42
CA ILE A 40 -5.41 3.78 8.09
C ILE A 40 -4.66 2.65 7.38
N LYS A 41 -5.43 1.71 6.83
CA LYS A 41 -4.89 0.66 5.96
C LYS A 41 -5.16 1.06 4.52
N ILE A 42 -4.09 1.13 3.74
CA ILE A 42 -4.15 1.47 2.32
C ILE A 42 -3.60 0.29 1.54
N ARG A 43 -4.37 -0.19 0.56
CA ARG A 43 -3.88 -1.18 -0.38
C ARG A 43 -3.23 -0.46 -1.54
N VAL A 44 -1.94 -0.70 -1.71
CA VAL A 44 -1.16 -0.16 -2.81
C VAL A 44 -0.98 -1.27 -3.83
N THR A 45 -1.37 -1.00 -5.08
CA THR A 45 -1.19 -1.94 -6.19
C THR A 45 -0.26 -1.30 -7.20
N VAL A 46 0.82 -2.00 -7.53
CA VAL A 46 1.75 -1.56 -8.58
C VAL A 46 1.42 -2.31 -9.85
N GLU A 47 0.90 -1.59 -10.84
CA GLU A 47 0.54 -2.16 -12.14
C GLU A 47 1.70 -2.04 -13.09
N VAL A 48 1.88 -3.06 -13.94
CA VAL A 48 2.94 -3.12 -14.95
C VAL A 48 2.29 -3.01 -16.33
N GLU A 49 2.77 -2.08 -17.14
CA GLU A 49 2.24 -1.89 -18.50
C GLU A 49 2.36 -3.18 -19.28
N GLY A 50 1.25 -3.60 -19.90
CA GLY A 50 1.17 -4.83 -20.69
C GLY A 50 1.04 -6.10 -19.87
N GLY A 51 1.09 -6.03 -18.55
CA GLY A 51 0.97 -7.18 -17.66
C GLY A 51 -0.48 -7.44 -17.26
N GLU A 52 -0.84 -8.72 -17.12
CA GLU A 52 -2.16 -9.13 -16.65
C GLU A 52 -2.26 -9.09 -15.12
N LYS A 53 -1.13 -9.27 -14.45
CA LYS A 53 -1.06 -9.29 -12.98
C LYS A 53 -0.20 -8.14 -12.48
N PRO A 54 -0.51 -7.59 -11.31
CA PRO A 54 0.32 -6.54 -10.73
C PRO A 54 1.70 -7.08 -10.33
N GLY A 55 2.69 -6.20 -10.31
CA GLY A 55 4.02 -6.52 -9.83
C GLY A 55 4.12 -6.56 -8.32
N CYS A 56 3.25 -5.81 -7.63
CA CYS A 56 3.22 -5.78 -6.17
C CYS A 56 1.83 -5.39 -5.68
N VAL A 57 1.38 -6.02 -4.61
CA VAL A 57 0.20 -5.61 -3.85
C VAL A 57 0.61 -5.58 -2.38
N ALA A 58 0.50 -4.42 -1.75
CA ALA A 58 0.88 -4.25 -0.36
C ALA A 58 -0.23 -3.55 0.41
N ASP A 59 -0.62 -4.12 1.55
CA ASP A 59 -1.52 -3.47 2.49
C ASP A 59 -0.64 -2.74 3.50
N THR A 60 -0.54 -1.43 3.38
CA THR A 60 0.30 -0.61 4.23
C THR A 60 -0.51 -0.04 5.38
N LEU A 61 0.13 0.16 6.50
CA LEU A 61 -0.47 0.73 7.70
C LEU A 61 0.18 2.06 8.00
N SER A 62 -0.64 3.08 8.15
CA SER A 62 -0.20 4.41 8.55
C SER A 62 -0.97 4.83 9.79
N ARG A 63 -0.31 5.54 10.68
CA ARG A 63 -0.96 6.13 11.85
C ARG A 63 -0.83 7.63 11.81
N TRP A 64 -1.92 8.32 12.11
CA TRP A 64 -1.97 9.75 12.24
C TRP A 64 -2.28 10.06 13.68
N LEU A 65 -1.31 10.61 14.39
CA LEU A 65 -1.42 10.89 15.82
C LEU A 65 -1.78 12.36 16.04
N PHE A 66 -2.75 12.57 16.93
CA PHE A 66 -3.14 13.91 17.34
C PHE A 66 -2.09 14.47 18.29
N GLN A 67 -1.90 15.75 18.22
CA GLN A 67 -0.95 16.45 19.10
C GLN A 67 -1.68 17.30 20.10
#